data_65959ce6b59417e465d548c15319a57c
#
_entry.id   65959ce6b59417e465d548c15319a57c
#
_cell.length_a   1.000
_cell.length_b   1.000
_cell.length_c   1.000
_cell.angle_alpha   90.00
_cell.angle_beta   90.00
_cell.angle_gamma   90.00
#
_symmetry.space_group_name_H-M   'P 1'
#
loop_
_entity.id
_entity.type
_entity.pdbx_description
1 polymer ?
#
loop_
_entity_poly.entity_id
_entity_poly.type
_entity_poly.pdbx_seq_one_letter_code
_entity_poly.pdbx_strand_id
1 'polypeptide(L)'
;MPKLNGIEVVRRLTKELESTRILVLTMHAEEEYVMHVVRAGAAGFLLKDSASAEMLAAVRALASGRGYFGTHASKVLAQQVQKPHAQLEDPYRDLTTREREVFHLIVEGMTTKEIARQLGTSTKTAENHRFRVLDKLGARNTAELIRYAARHGLMD
;
A
#
# COMPACT_ATOMS: atom_id res chain seq x y z
N MET A 1 7.78 -6.07 -16.53
CA MET A 1 8.23 -5.29 -15.37
C MET A 1 7.12 -5.24 -14.36
N PRO A 2 7.35 -5.61 -13.10
CA PRO A 2 6.35 -5.38 -12.09
C PRO A 2 6.09 -3.87 -12.02
N LYS A 3 4.85 -3.47 -12.18
CA LYS A 3 4.44 -2.09 -11.97
C LYS A 3 4.56 -1.82 -10.46
N LEU A 4 5.42 -0.87 -10.11
CA LEU A 4 5.57 -0.43 -8.72
C LEU A 4 4.32 0.39 -8.34
N ASN A 5 3.59 -0.03 -7.32
CA ASN A 5 2.55 0.81 -6.77
C ASN A 5 3.16 2.00 -6.01
N GLY A 6 2.39 3.07 -5.79
CA GLY A 6 2.89 4.31 -5.18
C GLY A 6 3.54 4.09 -3.81
N ILE A 7 3.03 3.18 -2.99
CA ILE A 7 3.59 2.86 -1.67
C ILE A 7 4.98 2.22 -1.81
N GLU A 8 5.14 1.31 -2.76
CA GLU A 8 6.43 0.66 -3.02
C GLU A 8 7.45 1.65 -3.58
N VAL A 9 7.02 2.59 -4.43
CA VAL A 9 7.86 3.70 -4.91
C VAL A 9 8.36 4.53 -3.74
N VAL A 10 7.48 4.94 -2.82
CA VAL A 10 7.86 5.70 -1.61
C VAL A 10 8.88 4.92 -0.79
N ARG A 11 8.62 3.66 -0.53
CA ARG A 11 9.51 2.79 0.26
C ARG A 11 10.91 2.69 -0.37
N ARG A 12 10.96 2.51 -1.67
CA ARG A 12 12.21 2.40 -2.41
C ARG A 12 12.98 3.73 -2.42
N LEU A 13 12.30 4.82 -2.76
CA LEU A 13 12.92 6.15 -2.80
C LEU A 13 13.43 6.59 -1.43
N THR A 14 12.72 6.29 -0.36
CA THR A 14 13.16 6.58 1.02
C THR A 14 14.48 5.88 1.36
N LYS A 15 14.68 4.66 0.85
CA LYS A 15 15.93 3.92 1.06
C LYS A 15 17.07 4.38 0.17
N GLU A 16 16.79 4.71 -1.08
CA GLU A 16 17.80 5.06 -2.08
C GLU A 16 18.24 6.53 -2.00
N LEU A 17 17.35 7.43 -1.55
CA LEU A 17 17.55 8.86 -1.54
C LEU A 17 17.33 9.46 -0.14
N GLU A 18 18.28 9.22 0.75
CA GLU A 18 18.19 9.59 2.17
C GLU A 18 17.93 11.09 2.43
N SER A 19 18.42 11.97 1.55
CA SER A 19 18.23 13.42 1.65
C SER A 19 16.97 13.94 0.98
N THR A 20 16.21 13.08 0.28
CA THR A 20 15.00 13.47 -0.45
C THR A 20 13.77 13.27 0.42
N ARG A 21 12.93 14.30 0.48
CA ARG A 21 11.63 14.25 1.17
C ARG A 21 10.52 14.01 0.17
N ILE A 22 9.64 13.09 0.49
CA ILE A 22 8.60 12.61 -0.42
C ILE A 22 7.25 13.15 0.03
N LEU A 23 6.60 13.91 -0.83
CA LEU A 23 5.20 14.32 -0.69
C LEU A 23 4.33 13.44 -1.58
N VAL A 24 3.38 12.75 -1.00
CA VAL A 24 2.42 11.91 -1.74
C VAL A 24 1.15 12.71 -2.02
N LEU A 25 0.77 12.73 -3.29
CA LEU A 25 -0.50 13.28 -3.77
C LEU A 25 -1.36 12.14 -4.29
N THR A 26 -2.56 12.00 -3.79
CA THR A 26 -3.43 10.88 -4.14
C THR A 26 -4.91 11.23 -4.05
N MET A 27 -5.74 10.47 -4.76
CA MET A 27 -7.20 10.49 -4.58
C MET A 27 -7.65 9.55 -3.45
N HIS A 28 -6.77 8.69 -2.93
CA HIS A 28 -7.09 7.72 -1.90
C HIS A 28 -7.16 8.36 -0.51
N ALA A 29 -8.35 8.40 0.08
CA ALA A 29 -8.61 8.96 1.39
C ALA A 29 -8.74 7.91 2.51
N GLU A 30 -8.60 6.62 2.18
CA GLU A 30 -8.74 5.52 3.12
C GLU A 30 -7.66 5.60 4.22
N GLU A 31 -8.08 5.43 5.46
CA GLU A 31 -7.17 5.49 6.63
C GLU A 31 -5.99 4.53 6.50
N GLU A 32 -6.26 3.32 6.02
CA GLU A 32 -5.24 2.29 5.82
C GLU A 32 -4.19 2.73 4.78
N TYR A 33 -4.63 3.38 3.70
CA TYR A 33 -3.70 3.89 2.68
C TYR A 33 -2.80 5.00 3.25
N VAL A 34 -3.36 5.94 4.02
CA VAL A 34 -2.58 6.98 4.71
C VAL A 34 -1.50 6.35 5.58
N MET A 35 -1.87 5.36 6.38
CA MET A 35 -0.94 4.67 7.28
C MET A 35 0.17 3.93 6.53
N HIS A 36 -0.15 3.27 5.42
CA HIS A 36 0.84 2.59 4.60
C HIS A 36 1.86 3.56 4.00
N VAL A 37 1.39 4.69 3.49
CA VAL A 37 2.22 5.75 2.91
C VAL A 37 3.17 6.34 3.96
N VAL A 38 2.66 6.66 5.14
CA VAL A 38 3.46 7.21 6.25
C VAL A 38 4.50 6.20 6.73
N ARG A 39 4.13 4.95 6.89
CA ARG A 39 5.05 3.86 7.26
C ARG A 39 6.10 3.56 6.20
N ALA A 40 5.79 3.80 4.93
CA ALA A 40 6.75 3.68 3.84
C ALA A 40 7.83 4.77 3.87
N GLY A 41 7.63 5.83 4.67
CA GLY A 41 8.60 6.90 4.88
C GLY A 41 8.27 8.21 4.19
N ALA A 42 7.03 8.41 3.74
CA ALA A 42 6.60 9.70 3.19
C ALA A 42 6.72 10.81 4.25
N ALA A 43 7.27 11.94 3.87
CA ALA A 43 7.38 13.13 4.72
C ALA A 43 6.13 14.01 4.64
N GLY A 44 5.26 13.78 3.67
CA GLY A 44 4.00 14.50 3.52
C GLY A 44 2.94 13.72 2.74
N PHE A 45 1.69 14.09 2.98
CA PHE A 45 0.53 13.49 2.34
C PHE A 45 -0.55 14.54 2.10
N LEU A 46 -1.04 14.63 0.88
CA LEU A 46 -2.18 15.46 0.49
C LEU A 46 -3.13 14.68 -0.42
N LEU A 47 -4.41 14.98 -0.30
CA LEU A 47 -5.39 14.57 -1.29
C LEU A 47 -5.28 15.46 -2.54
N LYS A 48 -5.51 14.90 -3.74
CA LYS A 48 -5.40 15.65 -5.01
C LYS A 48 -6.39 16.79 -5.17
N ASP A 49 -7.50 16.75 -4.44
CA ASP A 49 -8.49 17.82 -4.40
C ASP A 49 -8.18 18.91 -3.35
N SER A 50 -7.04 18.80 -2.67
CA SER A 50 -6.56 19.86 -1.79
C SER A 50 -6.25 21.14 -2.59
N ALA A 51 -6.57 22.28 -1.99
CA ALA A 51 -6.34 23.58 -2.62
C ALA A 51 -4.84 23.82 -2.93
N SER A 52 -4.57 24.56 -4.03
CA SER A 52 -3.21 24.88 -4.45
C SER A 52 -2.37 25.57 -3.37
N ALA A 53 -3.00 26.35 -2.48
CA ALA A 53 -2.33 26.98 -1.34
C ALA A 53 -1.80 25.94 -0.33
N GLU A 54 -2.53 24.87 -0.09
CA GLU A 54 -2.11 23.78 0.79
C GLU A 54 -0.91 23.02 0.19
N MET A 55 -0.92 22.78 -1.12
CA MET A 55 0.21 22.19 -1.83
C MET A 55 1.49 23.04 -1.67
N LEU A 56 1.41 24.34 -1.85
CA LEU A 56 2.54 25.23 -1.69
C LEU A 56 3.08 25.23 -0.25
N ALA A 57 2.19 25.24 0.73
CA ALA A 57 2.56 25.13 2.15
C ALA A 57 3.26 23.79 2.45
N ALA A 58 2.78 22.69 1.87
CA ALA A 58 3.40 21.37 2.02
C ALA A 58 4.81 21.34 1.43
N VAL A 59 5.00 21.82 0.22
CA VAL A 59 6.32 21.89 -0.44
C VAL A 59 7.31 22.71 0.38
N ARG A 60 6.90 23.87 0.89
CA ARG A 60 7.74 24.72 1.74
C ARG A 60 8.10 24.05 3.05
N ALA A 61 7.15 23.36 3.68
CA ALA A 61 7.40 22.64 4.92
C ALA A 61 8.43 21.52 4.72
N LEU A 62 8.28 20.71 3.67
CA LEU A 62 9.21 19.64 3.35
C LEU A 62 10.61 20.20 3.01
N ALA A 63 10.68 21.28 2.25
CA ALA A 63 11.94 21.95 1.91
C ALA A 63 12.68 22.45 3.15
N SER A 64 11.97 22.86 4.19
CA SER A 64 12.55 23.31 5.48
C SER A 64 12.82 22.16 6.46
N GLY A 65 12.65 20.92 6.06
CA GLY A 65 12.92 19.76 6.90
C GLY A 65 11.76 19.31 7.78
N ARG A 66 10.57 19.89 7.63
CA ARG A 66 9.36 19.52 8.37
C ARG A 66 8.48 18.58 7.55
N GLY A 67 7.70 17.73 8.23
CA GLY A 67 6.63 17.00 7.60
C GLY A 67 5.40 17.87 7.34
N TYR A 68 4.57 17.47 6.38
CA TYR A 68 3.28 18.13 6.13
C TYR A 68 2.21 17.08 5.80
N PHE A 69 1.19 17.00 6.64
CA PHE A 69 0.05 16.12 6.43
C PHE A 69 -1.22 16.97 6.39
N GLY A 70 -1.95 16.89 5.30
CA GLY A 70 -3.22 17.60 5.15
C GLY A 70 -4.21 17.25 6.26
N THR A 71 -5.30 18.00 6.36
CA THR A 71 -6.29 17.85 7.44
C THR A 71 -6.77 16.42 7.62
N HIS A 72 -7.05 15.73 6.51
CA HIS A 72 -7.51 14.35 6.53
C HIS A 72 -6.44 13.40 7.11
N ALA A 73 -5.23 13.45 6.59
CA ALA A 73 -4.12 12.60 7.05
C ALA A 73 -3.76 12.88 8.52
N SER A 74 -3.75 14.14 8.94
CA SER A 74 -3.51 14.53 10.33
C SER A 74 -4.55 13.93 11.28
N LYS A 75 -5.82 13.90 10.88
CA LYS A 75 -6.91 13.27 11.62
C LYS A 75 -6.69 11.76 11.80
N VAL A 76 -6.35 11.09 10.71
CA VAL A 76 -6.06 9.65 10.71
C VAL A 76 -4.89 9.34 11.65
N LEU A 77 -3.80 10.08 11.54
CA LEU A 77 -2.61 9.89 12.37
C LEU A 77 -2.90 10.14 13.86
N ALA A 78 -3.66 11.18 14.18
CA ALA A 78 -4.05 11.48 15.56
C ALA A 78 -4.91 10.35 16.17
N GLN A 79 -5.86 9.81 15.40
CA GLN A 79 -6.69 8.69 15.84
C GLN A 79 -5.86 7.42 16.09
N GLN A 80 -4.85 7.16 15.27
CA GLN A 80 -3.96 6.01 15.46
C GLN A 80 -3.10 6.13 16.72
N VAL A 81 -2.63 7.32 17.05
CA VAL A 81 -1.89 7.57 18.30
C VAL A 81 -2.77 7.38 19.54
N GLN A 82 -4.05 7.73 19.44
CA GLN A 82 -5.02 7.58 20.54
C GLN A 82 -5.51 6.14 20.76
N LYS A 83 -5.28 5.24 19.80
CA LYS A 83 -5.61 3.80 19.91
C LYS A 83 -4.37 3.04 20.39
N PRO A 84 -4.18 2.81 21.70
CA PRO A 84 -2.89 2.38 22.25
C PRO A 84 -2.38 1.01 21.82
N HIS A 85 -3.16 0.18 21.15
CA HIS A 85 -2.76 -1.16 20.71
C HIS A 85 -3.44 -1.65 19.42
N ALA A 86 -4.02 -0.79 18.62
CA ALA A 86 -4.31 -1.16 17.25
C ALA A 86 -2.97 -1.18 16.49
N GLN A 87 -2.18 -2.22 16.72
CA GLN A 87 -1.31 -2.67 15.65
C GLN A 87 -2.25 -2.85 14.46
N LEU A 88 -2.11 -2.00 13.45
CA LEU A 88 -2.59 -2.38 12.14
C LEU A 88 -1.80 -3.64 11.83
N GLU A 89 -2.36 -4.77 12.20
CA GLU A 89 -1.96 -6.04 11.62
C GLU A 89 -2.19 -5.83 10.14
N ASP A 90 -1.11 -5.60 9.43
CA ASP A 90 -1.13 -5.57 7.98
C ASP A 90 -0.98 -7.03 7.51
N PRO A 91 -2.11 -7.74 7.27
CA PRO A 91 -2.05 -9.16 6.93
C PRO A 91 -1.20 -9.41 5.69
N TYR A 92 -1.05 -8.40 4.82
CA TYR A 92 -0.17 -8.47 3.67
C TYR A 92 1.30 -8.69 4.05
N ARG A 93 1.73 -8.17 5.21
CA ARG A 93 3.10 -8.41 5.72
C ARG A 93 3.35 -9.85 6.11
N ASP A 94 2.32 -10.57 6.50
CA ASP A 94 2.40 -11.98 6.90
C ASP A 94 2.45 -12.93 5.69
N LEU A 95 2.27 -12.39 4.49
CA LEU A 95 2.48 -13.15 3.28
C LEU A 95 3.96 -13.45 3.07
N THR A 96 4.26 -14.71 2.78
CA THR A 96 5.59 -15.09 2.29
C THR A 96 5.87 -14.42 0.94
N THR A 97 7.13 -14.39 0.53
CA THR A 97 7.52 -13.86 -0.80
C THR A 97 6.71 -14.53 -1.92
N ARG A 98 6.53 -15.84 -1.86
CA ARG A 98 5.77 -16.60 -2.84
C ARG A 98 4.27 -16.27 -2.81
N GLU A 99 3.72 -16.10 -1.65
CA GLU A 99 2.32 -15.70 -1.49
C GLU A 99 2.07 -14.26 -2.00
N ARG A 100 3.02 -13.35 -1.84
CA ARG A 100 2.95 -12.00 -2.43
C ARG A 100 2.98 -12.04 -3.95
N GLU A 101 3.85 -12.85 -4.54
CA GLU A 101 3.86 -13.07 -5.99
C GLU A 101 2.49 -13.55 -6.48
N VAL A 102 1.95 -14.57 -5.82
CA VAL A 102 0.61 -15.10 -6.14
C VAL A 102 -0.48 -14.06 -5.95
N PHE A 103 -0.43 -13.27 -4.87
CA PHE A 103 -1.36 -12.17 -4.64
C PHE A 103 -1.41 -11.19 -5.83
N HIS A 104 -0.26 -10.72 -6.28
CA HIS A 104 -0.20 -9.78 -7.41
C HIS A 104 -0.73 -10.38 -8.71
N LEU A 105 -0.41 -11.64 -8.99
CA LEU A 105 -0.92 -12.34 -10.18
C LEU A 105 -2.44 -12.52 -10.14
N ILE A 106 -3.01 -12.77 -8.96
CA ILE A 106 -4.48 -12.81 -8.78
C ILE A 106 -5.10 -11.44 -9.06
N VAL A 107 -4.50 -10.38 -8.52
CA VAL A 107 -4.98 -9.00 -8.70
C VAL A 107 -4.90 -8.56 -10.17
N GLU A 108 -3.89 -9.04 -10.91
CA GLU A 108 -3.76 -8.83 -12.37
C GLU A 108 -4.80 -9.64 -13.18
N GLY A 109 -5.60 -10.46 -12.54
CA GLY A 109 -6.67 -11.22 -13.19
C GLY A 109 -6.25 -12.60 -13.72
N MET A 110 -5.11 -13.12 -13.34
CA MET A 110 -4.66 -14.44 -13.78
C MET A 110 -5.43 -15.57 -13.12
N THR A 111 -5.75 -16.57 -13.92
CA THR A 111 -6.32 -17.83 -13.44
C THR A 111 -5.29 -18.66 -12.69
N THR A 112 -5.73 -19.61 -11.89
CA THR A 112 -4.82 -20.52 -11.15
C THR A 112 -3.89 -21.30 -12.08
N LYS A 113 -4.36 -21.71 -13.26
CA LYS A 113 -3.54 -22.37 -14.28
C LYS A 113 -2.45 -21.47 -14.85
N GLU A 114 -2.78 -20.21 -15.11
CA GLU A 114 -1.83 -19.22 -15.60
C GLU A 114 -0.77 -18.91 -14.55
N ILE A 115 -1.19 -18.76 -13.29
CA ILE A 115 -0.28 -18.58 -12.15
C ILE A 115 0.67 -19.75 -12.03
N ALA A 116 0.16 -20.97 -12.07
CA ALA A 116 0.97 -22.20 -12.00
C ALA A 116 2.02 -22.23 -13.12
N ARG A 117 1.62 -21.91 -14.34
CA ARG A 117 2.51 -21.85 -15.50
C ARG A 117 3.58 -20.78 -15.33
N GLN A 118 3.21 -19.58 -14.90
CA GLN A 118 4.16 -18.47 -14.72
C GLN A 118 5.17 -18.74 -13.61
N LEU A 119 4.74 -19.39 -12.53
CA LEU A 119 5.61 -19.71 -11.39
C LEU A 119 6.37 -21.04 -11.54
N GLY A 120 6.13 -21.78 -12.62
CA GLY A 120 6.78 -23.09 -12.84
C GLY A 120 6.38 -24.15 -11.80
N THR A 121 5.14 -24.11 -11.31
CA THR A 121 4.59 -25.04 -10.31
C THR A 121 3.43 -25.83 -10.88
N SER A 122 2.99 -26.88 -10.12
CA SER A 122 1.75 -27.55 -10.44
C SER A 122 0.52 -26.67 -10.15
N THR A 123 -0.59 -26.92 -10.84
CA THR A 123 -1.88 -26.25 -10.55
C THR A 123 -2.27 -26.43 -9.08
N LYS A 124 -2.06 -27.63 -8.54
CA LYS A 124 -2.34 -27.93 -7.12
C LYS A 124 -1.54 -27.05 -6.16
N THR A 125 -0.26 -26.84 -6.45
CA THR A 125 0.60 -25.95 -5.65
C THR A 125 0.12 -24.50 -5.74
N ALA A 126 -0.25 -24.03 -6.93
CA ALA A 126 -0.81 -22.70 -7.12
C ALA A 126 -2.15 -22.51 -6.39
N GLU A 127 -3.03 -23.52 -6.40
CA GLU A 127 -4.27 -23.54 -5.61
C GLU A 127 -4.00 -23.40 -4.11
N ASN A 128 -3.02 -24.11 -3.59
CA ASN A 128 -2.64 -24.04 -2.19
C ASN A 128 -2.11 -22.65 -1.81
N HIS A 129 -1.28 -22.05 -2.64
CA HIS A 129 -0.80 -20.67 -2.41
C HIS A 129 -1.95 -19.67 -2.48
N ARG A 130 -2.85 -19.82 -3.46
CA ARG A 130 -4.03 -18.96 -3.58
C ARG A 130 -4.93 -19.06 -2.34
N PHE A 131 -5.18 -20.27 -1.86
CA PHE A 131 -5.95 -20.50 -0.63
C PHE A 131 -5.32 -19.78 0.56
N ARG A 132 -4.00 -19.94 0.77
CA ARG A 132 -3.28 -19.30 1.88
C ARG A 132 -3.31 -17.77 1.80
N VAL A 133 -3.20 -17.20 0.60
CA VAL A 133 -3.33 -15.77 0.38
C VAL A 133 -4.70 -15.28 0.80
N LEU A 134 -5.76 -15.91 0.32
CA LEU A 134 -7.14 -15.55 0.69
C LEU A 134 -7.37 -15.69 2.20
N ASP A 135 -6.92 -16.77 2.80
CA ASP A 135 -7.07 -17.05 4.22
C ASP A 135 -6.35 -16.02 5.08
N LYS A 136 -5.08 -15.75 4.80
CA LYS A 136 -4.28 -14.76 5.55
C LYS A 136 -4.83 -13.34 5.44
N LEU A 137 -5.41 -12.97 4.30
CA LEU A 137 -5.98 -11.65 4.07
C LEU A 137 -7.46 -11.55 4.47
N GLY A 138 -8.05 -12.64 4.96
CA GLY A 138 -9.46 -12.68 5.35
C GLY A 138 -10.44 -12.49 4.20
N ALA A 139 -10.02 -12.76 2.96
CA ALA A 139 -10.85 -12.66 1.77
C ALA A 139 -11.51 -14.01 1.44
N ARG A 140 -12.81 -14.00 1.19
CA ARG A 140 -13.58 -15.21 0.85
C ARG A 140 -13.48 -15.59 -0.62
N ASN A 141 -13.17 -14.63 -1.49
CA ASN A 141 -13.11 -14.82 -2.93
C ASN A 141 -12.19 -13.78 -3.60
N THR A 142 -11.95 -13.95 -4.89
CA THR A 142 -11.11 -13.05 -5.67
C THR A 142 -11.60 -11.60 -5.67
N ALA A 143 -12.92 -11.37 -5.70
CA ALA A 143 -13.46 -10.02 -5.69
C ALA A 143 -13.17 -9.29 -4.37
N GLU A 144 -13.24 -9.97 -3.24
CA GLU A 144 -12.84 -9.41 -1.94
C GLU A 144 -11.33 -9.13 -1.88
N LEU A 145 -10.52 -10.01 -2.47
CA LEU A 145 -9.07 -9.80 -2.57
C LEU A 145 -8.73 -8.55 -3.40
N ILE A 146 -9.40 -8.37 -4.53
CA ILE A 146 -9.22 -7.19 -5.38
C ILE A 146 -9.65 -5.91 -4.63
N ARG A 147 -10.76 -5.94 -3.91
CA ARG A 147 -11.18 -4.81 -3.05
C ARG A 147 -10.17 -4.52 -1.95
N TYR A 148 -9.61 -5.55 -1.33
CA TYR A 148 -8.53 -5.40 -0.36
C TYR A 148 -7.34 -4.69 -1.01
N ALA A 149 -6.87 -5.17 -2.17
CA ALA A 149 -5.75 -4.58 -2.90
C ALA A 149 -6.00 -3.11 -3.24
N ALA A 150 -7.21 -2.76 -3.69
CA ALA A 150 -7.59 -1.38 -4.00
C ALA A 150 -7.55 -0.48 -2.77
N ARG A 151 -8.12 -0.93 -1.64
CA ARG A 151 -8.13 -0.16 -0.38
C ARG A 151 -6.74 0.09 0.18
N HIS A 152 -5.81 -0.83 -0.02
CA HIS A 152 -4.44 -0.74 0.49
C HIS A 152 -3.44 -0.16 -0.52
N GLY A 153 -3.91 0.30 -1.68
CA GLY A 153 -3.04 0.84 -2.72
C GLY A 153 -2.06 -0.17 -3.30
N LEU A 154 -2.45 -1.43 -3.35
CA LEU A 154 -1.65 -2.55 -3.84
C LEU A 154 -2.00 -2.93 -5.30
N MET A 155 -2.89 -2.17 -5.92
CA MET A 155 -3.21 -2.24 -7.34
C MET A 155 -2.47 -1.16 -8.11
N ASP A 156 -2.05 -1.51 -9.31
CA ASP A 156 -1.54 -0.55 -10.29
C ASP A 156 -2.67 0.16 -11.03
#